data_3f8a9f84e077f884ca8e9c73bd65eedf
#
_entry.id   3f8a9f84e077f884ca8e9c73bd65eedf
#
_cell.length_a   1.000
_cell.length_b   1.000
_cell.length_c   1.000
_cell.angle_alpha   90.00
_cell.angle_beta   90.00
_cell.angle_gamma   90.00
#
_symmetry.space_group_name_H-M   'P 1'
#
loop_
_entity.id
_entity.type
_entity.pdbx_description
1 polymer ?
#
loop_
_entity_poly.entity_id
_entity_poly.type
_entity_poly.pdbx_seq_one_letter_code
_entity_poly.pdbx_strand_id
1 'polypeptide(L)'
;MAHTQGIHHLGLTVPNIKEASSFFIDALGFTQVGDIPSYPAIFVSDGEVMLTLWQAEEPEQATPFDRHKNIGLHHFALRLADSSALIDLYKQLETRPDVTIEFAPEALGESGMQHMMCRIPGNIRLELIAL
;
A
#
# COMPACT_ATOMS: atom_id res chain seq x y z
N MET A 1 -8.14 1.79 28.50
CA MET A 1 -8.65 0.85 27.46
C MET A 1 -9.09 1.63 26.22
N ALA A 2 -8.70 1.18 25.06
CA ALA A 2 -9.06 1.87 23.83
C ALA A 2 -10.55 1.66 23.49
N HIS A 3 -11.18 2.69 22.95
CA HIS A 3 -12.56 2.61 22.48
C HIS A 3 -12.67 2.01 21.08
N THR A 4 -11.59 2.06 20.30
CA THR A 4 -11.54 1.52 18.93
C THR A 4 -11.03 0.09 18.93
N GLN A 5 -11.39 -0.66 17.88
CA GLN A 5 -11.03 -2.08 17.75
C GLN A 5 -10.19 -2.32 16.48
N GLY A 6 -9.37 -1.36 16.11
CA GLY A 6 -8.47 -1.44 14.97
C GLY A 6 -8.93 -0.58 13.79
N ILE A 7 -8.27 -0.76 12.67
CA ILE A 7 -8.57 -0.05 11.44
C ILE A 7 -9.61 -0.85 10.65
N HIS A 8 -10.72 -0.20 10.26
CA HIS A 8 -11.71 -0.80 9.38
C HIS A 8 -11.26 -0.74 7.92
N HIS A 9 -10.83 0.42 7.49
CA HIS A 9 -10.28 0.61 6.14
C HIS A 9 -9.36 1.83 6.12
N LEU A 10 -8.50 1.91 5.11
CA LEU A 10 -7.62 3.04 4.85
C LEU A 10 -7.98 3.62 3.49
N GLY A 11 -8.25 4.93 3.45
CA GLY A 11 -8.53 5.64 2.21
C GLY A 11 -7.27 6.30 1.65
N LEU A 12 -7.00 6.08 0.36
CA LEU A 12 -5.87 6.66 -0.35
C LEU A 12 -6.39 7.42 -1.56
N THR A 13 -6.03 8.69 -1.70
CA THR A 13 -6.21 9.43 -2.94
C THR A 13 -5.04 9.12 -3.86
N VAL A 14 -5.33 8.68 -5.07
CA VAL A 14 -4.33 8.23 -6.04
C VAL A 14 -4.48 8.97 -7.36
N PRO A 15 -3.38 9.14 -8.13
CA PRO A 15 -3.46 9.82 -9.42
C PRO A 15 -4.22 9.01 -10.48
N ASN A 16 -4.21 7.68 -10.36
CA ASN A 16 -4.87 6.78 -11.32
C ASN A 16 -5.36 5.54 -10.60
N ILE A 17 -6.68 5.44 -10.38
CA ILE A 17 -7.25 4.32 -9.63
C ILE A 17 -7.10 2.97 -10.31
N LYS A 18 -7.02 2.93 -11.65
CA LYS A 18 -6.82 1.67 -12.39
C LYS A 18 -5.41 1.13 -12.16
N GLU A 19 -4.40 1.98 -12.23
CA GLU A 19 -3.03 1.57 -11.92
C GLU A 19 -2.89 1.15 -10.46
N ALA A 20 -3.45 1.91 -9.53
CA ALA A 20 -3.40 1.59 -8.11
C ALA A 20 -4.13 0.28 -7.81
N SER A 21 -5.36 0.10 -8.28
CA SER A 21 -6.12 -1.13 -8.04
C SER A 21 -5.45 -2.34 -8.70
N SER A 22 -4.94 -2.19 -9.91
CA SER A 22 -4.20 -3.27 -10.58
C SER A 22 -2.96 -3.70 -9.80
N PHE A 23 -2.24 -2.75 -9.21
CA PHE A 23 -1.11 -3.09 -8.34
C PHE A 23 -1.55 -3.98 -7.18
N PHE A 24 -2.56 -3.57 -6.43
CA PHE A 24 -3.03 -4.36 -5.28
C PHE A 24 -3.55 -5.73 -5.70
N ILE A 25 -4.27 -5.82 -6.81
CA ILE A 25 -4.85 -7.08 -7.29
C ILE A 25 -3.75 -7.98 -7.88
N ASP A 26 -2.93 -7.47 -8.78
CA ASP A 26 -1.99 -8.29 -9.54
C ASP A 26 -0.71 -8.59 -8.73
N ALA A 27 -0.21 -7.63 -7.99
CA ALA A 27 1.04 -7.80 -7.24
C ALA A 27 0.83 -8.36 -5.83
N LEU A 28 -0.24 -7.96 -5.14
CA LEU A 28 -0.46 -8.34 -3.74
C LEU A 28 -1.61 -9.34 -3.54
N GLY A 29 -2.34 -9.70 -4.60
CA GLY A 29 -3.40 -10.70 -4.51
C GLY A 29 -4.70 -10.20 -3.86
N PHE A 30 -4.90 -8.88 -3.80
CA PHE A 30 -6.16 -8.31 -3.31
C PHE A 30 -7.30 -8.61 -4.27
N THR A 31 -8.52 -8.54 -3.77
CA THR A 31 -9.75 -8.69 -4.56
C THR A 31 -10.52 -7.38 -4.52
N GLN A 32 -11.09 -6.96 -5.65
CA GLN A 32 -12.00 -5.82 -5.66
C GLN A 32 -13.29 -6.21 -4.95
N VAL A 33 -13.69 -5.42 -3.96
CA VAL A 33 -14.89 -5.68 -3.13
C VAL A 33 -15.96 -4.62 -3.29
N GLY A 34 -15.70 -3.57 -4.06
CA GLY A 34 -16.68 -2.53 -4.34
C GLY A 34 -16.11 -1.42 -5.21
N ASP A 35 -17.00 -0.52 -5.60
CA ASP A 35 -16.61 0.68 -6.33
C ASP A 35 -17.66 1.77 -6.19
N ILE A 36 -17.28 3.00 -6.52
CA ILE A 36 -18.18 4.14 -6.68
C ILE A 36 -17.81 4.78 -8.02
N PRO A 37 -18.45 4.35 -9.15
CA PRO A 37 -18.05 4.84 -10.47
C PRO A 37 -18.17 6.35 -10.65
N SER A 38 -19.09 6.97 -9.95
CA SER A 38 -19.35 8.42 -10.08
C SER A 38 -18.29 9.30 -9.42
N TYR A 39 -17.49 8.78 -8.48
CA TYR A 39 -16.45 9.58 -7.81
C TYR A 39 -15.24 9.84 -8.73
N PRO A 40 -14.49 8.87 -9.34
CA PRO A 40 -14.51 7.41 -9.17
C PRO A 40 -13.65 6.90 -7.99
N ALA A 41 -14.05 5.76 -7.47
CA ALA A 41 -13.33 5.04 -6.40
C ALA A 41 -13.41 3.54 -6.61
N ILE A 42 -12.39 2.81 -6.15
CA ILE A 42 -12.32 1.35 -6.19
C ILE A 42 -11.91 0.85 -4.80
N PHE A 43 -12.58 -0.17 -4.32
CA PHE A 43 -12.31 -0.76 -3.00
C PHE A 43 -11.72 -2.15 -3.19
N VAL A 44 -10.60 -2.43 -2.53
CA VAL A 44 -9.89 -3.70 -2.60
C VAL A 44 -9.62 -4.25 -1.20
N SER A 45 -9.57 -5.57 -1.06
CA SER A 45 -9.33 -6.22 0.22
C SER A 45 -8.50 -7.47 0.07
N ASP A 46 -7.68 -7.78 1.08
CA ASP A 46 -6.97 -9.04 1.21
C ASP A 46 -7.69 -10.04 2.13
N GLY A 47 -8.89 -9.68 2.62
CA GLY A 47 -9.65 -10.47 3.58
C GLY A 47 -9.51 -10.00 5.02
N GLU A 48 -8.45 -9.27 5.34
CA GLU A 48 -8.21 -8.71 6.68
C GLU A 48 -8.40 -7.20 6.71
N VAL A 49 -7.90 -6.50 5.69
CA VAL A 49 -8.00 -5.04 5.60
C VAL A 49 -8.62 -4.65 4.27
N MET A 50 -9.37 -3.57 4.29
CA MET A 50 -9.91 -2.95 3.07
C MET A 50 -9.18 -1.64 2.81
N LEU A 51 -8.79 -1.43 1.56
CA LEU A 51 -8.26 -0.16 1.08
C LEU A 51 -9.27 0.46 0.14
N THR A 52 -9.53 1.76 0.31
CA THR A 52 -10.43 2.51 -0.57
C THR A 52 -9.58 3.47 -1.38
N LEU A 53 -9.61 3.30 -2.69
CA LEU A 53 -8.78 4.06 -3.62
C LEU A 53 -9.65 5.11 -4.30
N TRP A 54 -9.26 6.37 -4.16
CA TRP A 54 -10.03 7.52 -4.60
C TRP A 54 -9.27 8.27 -5.67
N GLN A 55 -9.91 8.49 -6.82
CA GLN A 55 -9.27 9.21 -7.92
C GLN A 55 -9.08 10.68 -7.55
N ALA A 56 -7.86 11.19 -7.68
CA ALA A 56 -7.60 12.62 -7.58
C ALA A 56 -8.37 13.36 -8.69
N GLU A 57 -8.97 14.50 -8.37
CA GLU A 57 -9.81 15.24 -9.33
C GLU A 57 -9.03 15.72 -10.55
N GLU A 58 -7.84 16.27 -10.32
CA GLU A 58 -6.96 16.76 -11.37
C GLU A 58 -5.55 16.20 -11.12
N PRO A 59 -5.32 14.92 -11.48
CA PRO A 59 -4.09 14.22 -11.09
C PRO A 59 -2.82 14.92 -11.57
N GLU A 60 -2.86 15.60 -12.70
CA GLU A 60 -1.71 16.32 -13.25
C GLU A 60 -1.36 17.57 -12.46
N GLN A 61 -2.33 18.12 -11.72
CA GLN A 61 -2.18 19.31 -10.89
C GLN A 61 -2.18 18.99 -9.40
N ALA A 62 -2.38 17.72 -9.02
CA ALA A 62 -2.39 17.29 -7.63
C ALA A 62 -1.00 17.46 -7.01
N THR A 63 -0.97 17.81 -5.72
CA THR A 63 0.28 17.85 -4.96
C THR A 63 0.83 16.44 -4.83
N PRO A 64 2.06 16.17 -5.35
CA PRO A 64 2.63 14.84 -5.23
C PRO A 64 2.81 14.42 -3.78
N PHE A 65 2.71 13.12 -3.52
CA PHE A 65 2.96 12.59 -2.20
C PHE A 65 4.43 12.84 -1.80
N ASP A 66 4.61 13.40 -0.61
CA ASP A 66 5.93 13.65 -0.03
C ASP A 66 5.80 13.49 1.49
N ARG A 67 6.39 12.41 2.02
CA ARG A 67 6.32 12.11 3.45
C ARG A 67 6.96 13.16 4.35
N HIS A 68 7.86 13.96 3.81
CA HIS A 68 8.57 14.99 4.58
C HIS A 68 7.81 16.31 4.66
N LYS A 69 6.94 16.57 3.70
CA LYS A 69 6.27 17.87 3.54
C LYS A 69 4.76 17.81 3.71
N ASN A 70 4.14 16.67 3.46
CA ASN A 70 2.69 16.53 3.54
C ASN A 70 2.28 16.01 4.91
N ILE A 71 1.43 16.73 5.60
CA ILE A 71 0.85 16.27 6.86
C ILE A 71 -0.17 15.17 6.51
N GLY A 72 -0.08 14.04 7.20
CA GLY A 72 -0.98 12.92 7.01
C GLY A 72 -0.22 11.61 6.91
N LEU A 73 -0.38 10.93 5.79
CA LEU A 73 0.26 9.63 5.59
C LEU A 73 1.78 9.77 5.49
N HIS A 74 2.52 9.03 6.30
CA HIS A 74 3.96 8.83 6.16
C HIS A 74 4.24 7.54 5.38
N HIS A 75 3.59 6.47 5.78
CA HIS A 75 3.53 5.18 5.13
C HIS A 75 2.43 4.35 5.80
N PHE A 76 2.08 3.24 5.20
CA PHE A 76 1.26 2.24 5.87
C PHE A 76 1.92 0.87 5.69
N ALA A 77 1.65 -0.03 6.62
CA ALA A 77 2.30 -1.34 6.65
C ALA A 77 1.26 -2.46 6.50
N LEU A 78 1.58 -3.42 5.64
CA LEU A 78 0.83 -4.65 5.49
C LEU A 78 1.68 -5.80 6.01
N ARG A 79 1.04 -6.72 6.74
CA ARG A 79 1.72 -7.85 7.37
C ARG A 79 1.66 -9.07 6.45
N LEU A 80 2.80 -9.75 6.30
CA LEU A 80 2.89 -11.04 5.63
C LEU A 80 2.96 -12.16 6.66
N ALA A 81 2.74 -13.40 6.20
CA ALA A 81 2.68 -14.56 7.08
C ALA A 81 4.01 -14.82 7.81
N ASP A 82 5.13 -14.70 7.09
CA ASP A 82 6.46 -14.95 7.61
C ASP A 82 7.54 -14.29 6.75
N SER A 83 8.80 -14.40 7.16
CA SER A 83 9.92 -13.80 6.44
C SER A 83 10.17 -14.43 5.06
N SER A 84 9.84 -15.71 4.91
CA SER A 84 9.94 -16.38 3.60
C SER A 84 8.98 -15.75 2.59
N ALA A 85 7.73 -15.52 3.01
CA ALA A 85 6.73 -14.84 2.18
C ALA A 85 7.17 -13.42 1.80
N LEU A 86 7.80 -12.70 2.74
CA LEU A 86 8.33 -11.36 2.49
C LEU A 86 9.42 -11.38 1.42
N ILE A 87 10.37 -12.30 1.51
CA ILE A 87 11.46 -12.43 0.55
C ILE A 87 10.93 -12.81 -0.83
N ASP A 88 9.99 -13.74 -0.90
CA ASP A 88 9.39 -14.15 -2.17
C ASP A 88 8.64 -12.99 -2.84
N LEU A 89 7.87 -12.23 -2.07
CA LEU A 89 7.17 -11.07 -2.59
C LEU A 89 8.14 -9.98 -3.02
N TYR A 90 9.20 -9.73 -2.25
CA TYR A 90 10.24 -8.78 -2.62
C TYR A 90 10.82 -9.10 -4.01
N LYS A 91 11.16 -10.35 -4.27
CA LYS A 91 11.71 -10.78 -5.56
C LYS A 91 10.76 -10.50 -6.73
N GLN A 92 9.47 -10.60 -6.49
CA GLN A 92 8.46 -10.26 -7.50
C GLN A 92 8.34 -8.75 -7.69
N LEU A 93 8.31 -8.00 -6.58
CA LEU A 93 8.13 -6.54 -6.61
C LEU A 93 9.33 -5.83 -7.26
N GLU A 94 10.57 -6.30 -7.02
CA GLU A 94 11.74 -5.65 -7.58
C GLU A 94 11.79 -5.68 -9.12
N THR A 95 11.04 -6.59 -9.75
CA THR A 95 10.98 -6.70 -11.22
C THR A 95 9.84 -5.85 -11.82
N ARG A 96 8.98 -5.26 -11.00
CA ARG A 96 7.83 -4.51 -11.50
C ARG A 96 8.20 -3.07 -11.82
N PRO A 97 7.85 -2.56 -13.01
CA PRO A 97 8.17 -1.18 -13.39
C PRO A 97 7.36 -0.14 -12.61
N ASP A 98 6.22 -0.53 -12.01
CA ASP A 98 5.35 0.35 -11.24
C ASP A 98 5.70 0.41 -9.74
N VAL A 99 6.80 -0.25 -9.33
CA VAL A 99 7.27 -0.29 -7.95
C VAL A 99 8.71 0.20 -7.88
N THR A 100 8.99 1.03 -6.87
CA THR A 100 10.36 1.44 -6.54
C THR A 100 10.72 0.91 -5.16
N ILE A 101 11.75 0.09 -5.06
CA ILE A 101 12.22 -0.42 -3.76
C ILE A 101 13.06 0.65 -3.08
N GLU A 102 12.67 1.09 -1.88
CA GLU A 102 13.49 1.99 -1.06
C GLU A 102 14.57 1.21 -0.32
N PHE A 103 14.18 0.11 0.32
CA PHE A 103 15.14 -0.85 0.88
C PHE A 103 14.58 -2.26 0.86
N ALA A 104 15.48 -3.23 0.63
CA ALA A 104 15.19 -4.66 0.60
C ALA A 104 14.87 -5.19 2.02
N PRO A 105 14.32 -6.40 2.13
CA PRO A 105 14.05 -6.98 3.45
C PRO A 105 15.26 -6.95 4.37
N GLU A 106 15.07 -6.42 5.57
CA GLU A 106 16.10 -6.30 6.60
C GLU A 106 15.45 -6.42 7.99
N ALA A 107 16.28 -6.62 9.00
CA ALA A 107 15.81 -6.68 10.37
C ALA A 107 15.22 -5.32 10.81
N LEU A 108 14.07 -5.34 11.45
CA LEU A 108 13.48 -4.16 12.08
C LEU A 108 14.02 -4.03 13.51
N GLY A 109 15.18 -3.38 13.64
CA GLY A 109 15.85 -3.24 14.92
C GLY A 109 16.07 -4.61 15.58
N GLU A 110 15.75 -4.71 16.88
CA GLU A 110 15.86 -5.94 17.66
C GLU A 110 14.50 -6.61 17.91
N SER A 111 13.50 -6.27 17.11
CA SER A 111 12.12 -6.75 17.28
C SER A 111 11.94 -8.23 16.94
N GLY A 112 12.88 -8.83 16.18
CA GLY A 112 12.71 -10.16 15.58
C GLY A 112 11.92 -10.16 14.29
N MET A 113 11.40 -9.01 13.90
CA MET A 113 10.65 -8.85 12.64
C MET A 113 11.57 -8.42 11.52
N GLN A 114 11.16 -8.70 10.29
CA GLN A 114 11.78 -8.18 9.07
C GLN A 114 10.82 -7.29 8.33
N HIS A 115 11.34 -6.32 7.64
CA HIS A 115 10.52 -5.40 6.85
C HIS A 115 11.26 -4.91 5.61
N MET A 116 10.49 -4.41 4.66
CA MET A 116 10.98 -3.69 3.50
C MET A 116 10.09 -2.48 3.25
N MET A 117 10.58 -1.52 2.49
CA MET A 117 9.82 -0.36 2.09
C MET A 117 9.87 -0.20 0.58
N CYS A 118 8.72 0.07 -0.02
CA CYS A 118 8.63 0.36 -1.44
C CYS A 118 7.68 1.52 -1.71
N ARG A 119 7.79 2.09 -2.89
CA ARG A 119 6.83 3.06 -3.41
C ARG A 119 6.00 2.40 -4.49
N ILE A 120 4.69 2.53 -4.36
CA ILE A 120 3.69 1.93 -5.24
C ILE A 120 3.06 3.02 -6.13
N PRO A 121 2.16 2.69 -7.07
CA PRO A 121 1.53 3.71 -7.91
C PRO A 121 0.97 4.88 -7.11
N GLY A 122 1.28 6.10 -7.55
CA GLY A 122 1.02 7.33 -6.80
C GLY A 122 2.18 7.74 -5.91
N ASN A 123 3.31 7.04 -5.97
CA ASN A 123 4.49 7.29 -5.14
C ASN A 123 4.23 7.13 -3.64
N ILE A 124 3.19 6.40 -3.28
CA ILE A 124 2.79 6.14 -1.89
C ILE A 124 3.74 5.11 -1.29
N ARG A 125 4.14 5.32 -0.03
CA ARG A 125 5.06 4.43 0.65
C ARG A 125 4.32 3.29 1.33
N LEU A 126 4.69 2.08 0.95
CA LEU A 126 4.17 0.83 1.52
C LEU A 126 5.31 0.10 2.22
N GLU A 127 5.11 -0.19 3.50
CA GLU A 127 5.95 -1.12 4.25
C GLU A 127 5.34 -2.51 4.21
N LEU A 128 6.16 -3.51 3.98
CA LEU A 128 5.77 -4.92 4.11
C LEU A 128 6.57 -5.49 5.27
N ILE A 129 5.87 -6.14 6.21
CA ILE A 129 6.47 -6.56 7.48
C ILE A 129 6.06 -7.98 7.81
N ALA A 130 7.00 -8.77 8.35
CA ALA A 130 6.80 -10.16 8.72
C ALA A 130 7.62 -10.54 9.94
N LEU A 131 7.15 -11.54 10.68
CA LEU A 131 7.87 -12.12 11.80
C LEU A 131 8.86 -13.17 11.32
#